data_de505d3209bc824ff4fe6dfa37b828a6
#
_entry.id   de505d3209bc824ff4fe6dfa37b828a6
#
_cell.length_a   1.000
_cell.length_b   1.000
_cell.length_c   1.000
_cell.angle_alpha   90.00
_cell.angle_beta   90.00
_cell.angle_gamma   90.00
#
_symmetry.space_group_name_H-M   'P 1'
#
loop_
_entity.id
_entity.type
_entity.pdbx_description
1 polymer ?
#
loop_
_entity_poly.entity_id
_entity_poly.type
_entity_poly.pdbx_seq_one_letter_code
_entity_poly.pdbx_strand_id
1 'polypeptide(L)'
;MKMTPAKALALFACACSSSAFAQETKNNSTSGTKPRALARIVWQDSSDPTLKWSDVTRGSDGLSIQPQAVAGFPKLDGEKQSFVQMEDSNGIVVVGIHDNDNGQFQSGWVALSSGVTEEEHGDHSHWHFDQPPSILASKLDQEQGNPAHVYNYQGDIFLANDKKNGFTLLTAAALSKANATTTADSLARFYAGGGGHITLAAVDRQVCYATWMDRDGENQGRVDVIPLDINSPGKGYSLKLPSGGLHGATANSGRIFFAPSDGIDWVEADVGLKQRPDSVKINHLSLGQDTATGKPLRTGAFTNHGSHVLFTTGTKDSATLCIIDAKSSEPVVNKISMPIEEGLAWTTPACVRTATGKQYAFIFGDRRDSEVAESLSIVDLDPNADGNFSDAKVSKKLGVGPSKIVGHGGHHEVAFSASGRWAFIANPGDGTIWAISLSSLEVDSKTKVGGTPSRMVVVGG
;
A
#
# COMPACT_ATOMS: atom_id res chain seq x y z
N MET A 1 -69.73 12.44 3.48
CA MET A 1 -70.32 13.14 2.32
C MET A 1 -69.41 12.75 1.15
N LYS A 2 -69.73 11.70 0.37
CA LYS A 2 -70.34 11.74 -0.98
C LYS A 2 -69.71 12.86 -1.83
N MET A 3 -68.96 12.65 -2.93
CA MET A 3 -69.43 12.00 -4.18
C MET A 3 -68.20 11.74 -5.11
N THR A 4 -68.12 10.59 -5.75
CA THR A 4 -67.67 10.34 -7.12
C THR A 4 -68.81 10.74 -8.09
N PRO A 5 -68.66 10.85 -9.43
CA PRO A 5 -68.00 10.03 -10.44
C PRO A 5 -67.42 10.89 -11.63
N ALA A 6 -66.87 10.45 -12.75
CA ALA A 6 -67.40 9.61 -13.81
C ALA A 6 -66.38 9.37 -14.93
N LYS A 7 -66.51 8.27 -15.62
CA LYS A 7 -65.84 7.81 -16.84
C LYS A 7 -66.16 8.67 -18.08
N ALA A 8 -65.17 8.78 -18.99
CA ALA A 8 -65.50 8.98 -20.40
C ALA A 8 -64.56 8.16 -21.29
N LEU A 9 -65.17 7.26 -22.00
CA LEU A 9 -64.66 6.39 -23.05
C LEU A 9 -64.82 7.12 -24.39
N ALA A 10 -63.78 7.17 -25.21
CA ALA A 10 -63.96 7.58 -26.62
C ALA A 10 -63.19 6.61 -27.53
N LEU A 11 -63.96 5.80 -28.27
CA LEU A 11 -63.50 5.09 -29.45
C LEU A 11 -63.27 6.07 -30.58
N PHE A 12 -62.19 5.93 -31.35
CA PHE A 12 -62.16 6.34 -32.74
C PHE A 12 -61.39 5.36 -33.64
N ALA A 13 -61.91 5.28 -34.87
CA ALA A 13 -61.84 4.18 -35.83
C ALA A 13 -60.55 4.10 -36.64
N CYS A 14 -60.30 2.93 -37.17
CA CYS A 14 -59.37 2.55 -38.24
C CYS A 14 -59.38 3.49 -39.45
N ALA A 15 -58.19 3.79 -39.97
CA ALA A 15 -57.96 4.07 -41.39
C ALA A 15 -56.73 3.30 -41.85
N CYS A 16 -56.96 2.31 -42.72
CA CYS A 16 -55.93 1.64 -43.49
C CYS A 16 -55.35 2.58 -44.56
N SER A 17 -54.03 2.76 -44.61
CA SER A 17 -53.34 3.24 -45.80
C SER A 17 -52.07 2.42 -46.00
N SER A 18 -52.07 1.65 -47.06
CA SER A 18 -50.95 0.90 -47.62
C SER A 18 -49.85 1.86 -48.13
N SER A 19 -48.64 1.70 -47.67
CA SER A 19 -47.45 2.31 -48.27
C SER A 19 -46.25 1.38 -48.22
N ALA A 20 -45.71 1.20 -49.35
CA ALA A 20 -44.47 0.61 -49.89
C ALA A 20 -43.40 0.15 -48.88
N PHE A 21 -42.98 -1.09 -49.10
CA PHE A 21 -41.74 -1.65 -48.57
C PHE A 21 -40.53 -0.88 -49.09
N ALA A 22 -39.90 -0.07 -48.26
CA ALA A 22 -38.52 0.32 -48.40
C ALA A 22 -37.66 -0.65 -47.59
N GLN A 23 -36.84 -1.40 -48.28
CA GLN A 23 -35.86 -2.33 -47.70
C GLN A 23 -34.74 -1.51 -47.05
N GLU A 24 -34.82 -1.23 -45.73
CA GLU A 24 -33.69 -0.71 -44.96
C GLU A 24 -32.66 -1.81 -44.80
N THR A 25 -31.54 -1.61 -45.49
CA THR A 25 -30.30 -2.34 -45.18
C THR A 25 -29.92 -2.00 -43.75
N LYS A 26 -30.16 -2.91 -42.81
CA LYS A 26 -29.60 -2.87 -41.47
C LYS A 26 -28.08 -2.93 -41.60
N ASN A 27 -27.42 -1.78 -41.52
CA ASN A 27 -26.03 -1.69 -41.12
C ASN A 27 -25.96 -2.24 -39.69
N ASN A 28 -25.58 -3.49 -39.55
CA ASN A 28 -25.08 -4.04 -38.29
C ASN A 28 -23.74 -3.37 -37.96
N SER A 29 -23.75 -2.15 -37.47
CA SER A 29 -22.68 -1.65 -36.66
C SER A 29 -22.74 -2.42 -35.34
N THR A 30 -21.95 -3.47 -35.22
CA THR A 30 -21.58 -4.04 -33.92
C THR A 30 -20.89 -2.93 -33.14
N SER A 31 -21.64 -2.17 -32.38
CA SER A 31 -21.08 -1.38 -31.30
C SER A 31 -20.50 -2.38 -30.30
N GLY A 32 -19.24 -2.73 -30.48
CA GLY A 32 -18.52 -3.52 -29.50
C GLY A 32 -18.56 -2.75 -28.19
N THR A 33 -19.39 -3.21 -27.26
CA THR A 33 -19.40 -2.69 -25.90
C THR A 33 -17.97 -2.79 -25.36
N LYS A 34 -17.40 -1.65 -25.01
CA LYS A 34 -16.05 -1.59 -24.42
C LYS A 34 -16.01 -2.56 -23.23
N PRO A 35 -15.02 -3.46 -23.11
CA PRO A 35 -14.96 -4.38 -21.98
C PRO A 35 -15.06 -3.60 -20.67
N ARG A 36 -15.90 -4.07 -19.75
CA ARG A 36 -16.06 -3.43 -18.43
C ARG A 36 -14.77 -3.57 -17.65
N ALA A 37 -14.24 -2.45 -17.16
CA ALA A 37 -13.15 -2.46 -16.23
C ALA A 37 -13.59 -3.08 -14.88
N LEU A 38 -12.73 -3.92 -14.32
CA LEU A 38 -12.91 -4.58 -13.03
C LEU A 38 -12.11 -3.88 -11.94
N ALA A 39 -10.94 -3.35 -12.27
CA ALA A 39 -10.06 -2.61 -11.39
C ALA A 39 -9.12 -1.76 -12.26
N ARG A 40 -8.42 -0.81 -11.67
CA ARG A 40 -7.31 -0.09 -12.31
C ARG A 40 -6.04 -0.35 -11.54
N ILE A 41 -4.97 -0.70 -12.26
CA ILE A 41 -3.63 -0.86 -11.71
C ILE A 41 -2.80 0.32 -12.16
N VAL A 42 -2.07 0.93 -11.22
CA VAL A 42 -0.99 1.90 -11.48
C VAL A 42 0.29 1.31 -10.92
N TRP A 43 1.36 1.29 -11.71
CA TRP A 43 2.64 0.71 -11.28
C TRP A 43 3.84 1.52 -11.72
N GLN A 44 4.94 1.35 -11.00
CA GLN A 44 6.25 1.90 -11.34
C GLN A 44 6.94 0.98 -12.35
N ASP A 45 7.47 1.55 -13.42
CA ASP A 45 8.41 0.85 -14.29
C ASP A 45 9.83 1.36 -14.01
N SER A 46 10.63 0.53 -13.33
CA SER A 46 11.97 0.93 -12.90
C SER A 46 13.02 0.89 -14.03
N SER A 47 12.72 0.27 -15.19
CA SER A 47 13.62 0.24 -16.33
C SER A 47 13.61 1.53 -17.16
N ASP A 48 12.50 2.26 -17.11
CA ASP A 48 12.31 3.60 -17.68
C ASP A 48 11.50 4.39 -16.64
N PRO A 49 12.15 5.13 -15.72
CA PRO A 49 11.53 5.66 -14.51
C PRO A 49 10.27 6.48 -14.79
N THR A 50 9.17 5.79 -14.98
CA THR A 50 7.85 6.33 -15.31
C THR A 50 6.76 5.52 -14.61
N LEU A 51 5.57 6.08 -14.54
CA LEU A 51 4.39 5.35 -14.12
C LEU A 51 3.62 4.84 -15.34
N LYS A 52 3.17 3.60 -15.20
CA LYS A 52 2.24 2.96 -16.13
C LYS A 52 0.93 2.65 -15.43
N TRP A 53 -0.11 2.48 -16.21
CA TRP A 53 -1.42 2.10 -15.72
C TRP A 53 -2.17 1.23 -16.73
N SER A 54 -3.19 0.54 -16.27
CA SER A 54 -4.15 -0.18 -17.09
C SER A 54 -5.44 -0.38 -16.35
N ASP A 55 -6.56 -0.33 -17.08
CA ASP A 55 -7.77 -0.99 -16.62
C ASP A 55 -7.58 -2.50 -16.76
N VAL A 56 -7.98 -3.24 -15.74
CA VAL A 56 -8.08 -4.69 -15.76
C VAL A 56 -9.44 -5.06 -16.32
N THR A 57 -9.46 -5.79 -17.41
CA THR A 57 -10.71 -6.23 -18.05
C THR A 57 -10.74 -7.74 -18.17
N ARG A 58 -11.94 -8.33 -18.32
CA ARG A 58 -12.06 -9.77 -18.59
C ARG A 58 -12.04 -10.02 -20.09
N GLY A 59 -11.05 -10.80 -20.51
CA GLY A 59 -10.96 -11.34 -21.86
C GLY A 59 -11.44 -12.79 -21.96
N SER A 60 -11.27 -13.42 -23.13
CA SER A 60 -11.56 -14.83 -23.35
C SER A 60 -10.63 -15.75 -22.54
N ASP A 61 -9.38 -15.34 -22.34
CA ASP A 61 -8.30 -16.16 -21.79
C ASP A 61 -7.90 -15.74 -20.37
N GLY A 62 -8.80 -15.09 -19.64
CA GLY A 62 -8.57 -14.59 -18.28
C GLY A 62 -8.57 -13.07 -18.20
N LEU A 63 -7.96 -12.52 -17.15
CA LEU A 63 -7.83 -11.06 -16.99
C LEU A 63 -6.78 -10.50 -17.94
N SER A 64 -7.08 -9.33 -18.51
CA SER A 64 -6.24 -8.61 -19.47
C SER A 64 -5.79 -7.27 -18.88
N ILE A 65 -4.50 -6.97 -19.06
CA ILE A 65 -3.82 -5.72 -18.65
C ILE A 65 -3.15 -5.14 -19.90
N GLN A 66 -3.47 -3.90 -20.27
CA GLN A 66 -2.92 -3.22 -21.44
C GLN A 66 -2.15 -1.96 -20.99
N PRO A 67 -0.82 -2.02 -20.90
CA PRO A 67 0.01 -0.94 -20.37
C PRO A 67 -0.15 0.37 -21.12
N GLN A 68 -0.33 1.45 -20.39
CA GLN A 68 -0.32 2.83 -20.90
C GLN A 68 0.55 3.68 -19.97
N ALA A 69 1.29 4.64 -20.50
CA ALA A 69 2.02 5.60 -19.68
C ALA A 69 1.04 6.59 -19.03
N VAL A 70 1.32 7.00 -17.80
CA VAL A 70 0.61 8.11 -17.15
C VAL A 70 1.01 9.41 -17.84
N ALA A 71 0.04 10.05 -18.52
CA ALA A 71 0.30 11.29 -19.25
C ALA A 71 0.70 12.43 -18.30
N GLY A 72 1.74 13.18 -18.69
CA GLY A 72 2.24 14.31 -17.89
C GLY A 72 3.05 13.93 -16.65
N PHE A 73 3.38 12.65 -16.45
CA PHE A 73 4.31 12.26 -15.38
C PHE A 73 5.67 12.94 -15.61
N PRO A 74 6.29 13.53 -14.59
CA PRO A 74 7.59 14.17 -14.73
C PRO A 74 8.64 13.21 -15.29
N LYS A 75 9.47 13.71 -16.22
CA LYS A 75 10.60 12.92 -16.69
C LYS A 75 11.67 12.87 -15.60
N LEU A 76 11.92 11.68 -15.08
CA LEU A 76 12.97 11.43 -14.09
C LEU A 76 14.31 11.18 -14.80
N ASP A 77 15.40 11.52 -14.11
CA ASP A 77 16.75 11.11 -14.47
C ASP A 77 17.03 9.72 -13.89
N GLY A 78 17.02 8.69 -14.73
CA GLY A 78 17.14 7.29 -14.28
C GLY A 78 18.46 6.92 -13.64
N GLU A 79 19.51 7.73 -13.76
CA GLU A 79 20.78 7.52 -13.06
C GLU A 79 20.77 8.18 -11.67
N LYS A 80 20.07 9.32 -11.55
CA LYS A 80 20.07 10.14 -10.34
C LYS A 80 18.80 10.02 -9.50
N GLN A 81 17.74 9.48 -10.06
CA GLN A 81 16.45 9.37 -9.35
C GLN A 81 15.90 7.95 -9.42
N SER A 82 15.24 7.55 -8.36
CA SER A 82 14.53 6.29 -8.28
C SER A 82 13.18 6.47 -7.58
N PHE A 83 12.30 5.52 -7.83
CA PHE A 83 11.06 5.43 -7.08
C PHE A 83 11.30 4.95 -5.65
N VAL A 84 10.49 5.43 -4.74
CA VAL A 84 10.33 4.87 -3.40
C VAL A 84 9.09 3.97 -3.40
N GLN A 85 8.20 4.12 -2.42
CA GLN A 85 6.87 3.49 -2.45
C GLN A 85 5.86 4.43 -3.12
N MET A 86 4.68 3.89 -3.35
CA MET A 86 3.49 4.67 -3.67
C MET A 86 2.29 4.17 -2.89
N GLU A 87 1.42 5.08 -2.52
CA GLU A 87 0.25 4.83 -1.71
C GLU A 87 -0.99 5.45 -2.34
N ASP A 88 -2.14 4.79 -2.17
CA ASP A 88 -3.44 5.32 -2.58
C ASP A 88 -4.17 5.95 -1.40
N SER A 89 -4.79 7.10 -1.64
CA SER A 89 -5.71 7.78 -0.74
C SER A 89 -6.99 8.12 -1.50
N ASN A 90 -7.99 7.25 -1.41
CA ASN A 90 -9.30 7.43 -2.05
C ASN A 90 -9.20 7.76 -3.55
N GLY A 91 -8.42 6.99 -4.27
CA GLY A 91 -8.22 7.15 -5.71
C GLY A 91 -7.20 8.22 -6.11
N ILE A 92 -6.53 8.86 -5.15
CA ILE A 92 -5.37 9.73 -5.38
C ILE A 92 -4.11 8.94 -5.02
N VAL A 93 -3.26 8.71 -6.01
CA VAL A 93 -1.98 8.00 -5.82
C VAL A 93 -0.88 9.01 -5.57
N VAL A 94 -0.10 8.80 -4.50
CA VAL A 94 1.09 9.60 -4.19
C VAL A 94 2.32 8.72 -4.33
N VAL A 95 3.31 9.20 -5.08
CA VAL A 95 4.55 8.50 -5.39
C VAL A 95 5.72 9.28 -4.82
N GLY A 96 6.58 8.62 -4.04
CA GLY A 96 7.84 9.18 -3.58
C GLY A 96 8.95 9.03 -4.62
N ILE A 97 9.75 10.07 -4.78
CA ILE A 97 10.93 10.11 -5.67
C ILE A 97 12.18 10.36 -4.83
N HIS A 98 13.09 9.40 -4.86
CA HIS A 98 14.37 9.44 -4.17
C HIS A 98 15.47 9.99 -5.07
N ASP A 99 16.40 10.73 -4.48
CA ASP A 99 17.62 11.18 -5.11
C ASP A 99 18.77 10.21 -4.78
N ASN A 100 19.28 9.54 -5.80
CA ASN A 100 20.40 8.58 -5.68
C ASN A 100 21.77 9.28 -5.56
N ASP A 101 21.82 10.59 -5.78
CA ASP A 101 23.04 11.42 -5.64
C ASP A 101 23.16 12.02 -4.23
N ASN A 102 22.75 11.27 -3.22
CA ASN A 102 22.87 11.60 -1.80
C ASN A 102 22.23 12.95 -1.41
N GLY A 103 21.14 13.35 -2.04
CA GLY A 103 20.43 14.60 -1.79
C GLY A 103 21.01 15.80 -2.53
N GLN A 104 21.89 15.59 -3.51
CA GLN A 104 22.49 16.66 -4.32
C GLN A 104 21.68 16.97 -5.60
N PHE A 105 20.72 16.13 -5.94
CA PHE A 105 19.85 16.31 -7.11
C PHE A 105 18.42 16.69 -6.68
N GLN A 106 17.42 16.21 -7.38
CA GLN A 106 16.02 16.49 -7.09
C GLN A 106 15.32 15.27 -6.52
N SER A 107 14.62 15.44 -5.44
CA SER A 107 13.76 14.43 -4.82
C SER A 107 12.39 15.02 -4.51
N GLY A 108 11.46 14.21 -4.01
CA GLY A 108 10.17 14.70 -3.57
C GLY A 108 9.02 13.75 -3.86
N TRP A 109 7.93 14.27 -4.44
CA TRP A 109 6.71 13.50 -4.64
C TRP A 109 5.89 13.97 -5.84
N VAL A 110 5.06 13.05 -6.33
CA VAL A 110 4.05 13.30 -7.37
C VAL A 110 2.72 12.78 -6.88
N ALA A 111 1.68 13.59 -6.94
CA ALA A 111 0.29 13.20 -6.68
C ALA A 111 -0.50 13.18 -7.98
N LEU A 112 -1.24 12.11 -8.23
CA LEU A 112 -2.08 11.94 -9.40
C LEU A 112 -3.45 11.38 -9.02
N SER A 113 -4.49 11.83 -9.73
CA SER A 113 -5.77 11.15 -9.72
C SER A 113 -5.65 9.83 -10.48
N SER A 114 -6.15 8.75 -9.93
CA SER A 114 -6.29 7.49 -10.66
C SER A 114 -7.33 7.57 -11.79
N GLY A 115 -8.21 8.57 -11.77
CA GLY A 115 -9.38 8.67 -12.66
C GLY A 115 -10.48 7.65 -12.36
N VAL A 116 -10.42 7.03 -11.18
CA VAL A 116 -11.44 6.11 -10.67
C VAL A 116 -12.22 6.82 -9.57
N THR A 117 -13.54 6.70 -9.60
CA THR A 117 -14.41 7.22 -8.54
C THR A 117 -15.24 6.10 -7.95
N GLU A 118 -15.45 6.18 -6.64
CA GLU A 118 -16.30 5.26 -5.89
C GLU A 118 -17.66 5.90 -5.64
N GLU A 119 -18.71 5.15 -5.87
CA GLU A 119 -20.08 5.50 -5.51
C GLU A 119 -20.58 4.49 -4.47
N GLU A 120 -20.69 4.94 -3.22
CA GLU A 120 -21.10 4.10 -2.10
C GLU A 120 -22.62 3.93 -2.05
N HIS A 121 -23.10 2.69 -1.88
CA HIS A 121 -24.51 2.33 -1.75
C HIS A 121 -24.81 1.59 -0.43
N GLY A 122 -24.07 1.92 0.63
CA GLY A 122 -24.26 1.41 1.98
C GLY A 122 -23.61 0.03 2.19
N ASP A 123 -24.12 -1.02 1.55
CA ASP A 123 -23.61 -2.39 1.69
C ASP A 123 -22.63 -2.80 0.58
N HIS A 124 -22.53 -2.00 -0.49
CA HIS A 124 -21.61 -2.19 -1.60
C HIS A 124 -21.23 -0.87 -2.28
N SER A 125 -20.18 -0.90 -3.08
CA SER A 125 -19.72 0.24 -3.86
C SER A 125 -19.71 -0.08 -5.35
N HIS A 126 -20.01 0.92 -6.17
CA HIS A 126 -19.75 0.92 -7.60
C HIS A 126 -18.52 1.74 -7.93
N TRP A 127 -17.68 1.19 -8.82
CA TRP A 127 -16.47 1.85 -9.27
C TRP A 127 -16.63 2.29 -10.72
N HIS A 128 -16.35 3.57 -10.98
CA HIS A 128 -16.40 4.19 -12.29
C HIS A 128 -14.98 4.47 -12.78
N PHE A 129 -14.66 4.03 -13.99
CA PHE A 129 -13.34 4.12 -14.62
C PHE A 129 -13.38 5.06 -15.84
N ASP A 130 -13.97 6.23 -15.66
CA ASP A 130 -14.39 7.09 -16.79
C ASP A 130 -13.22 7.94 -17.33
N GLN A 131 -12.25 8.25 -16.50
CA GLN A 131 -11.13 9.11 -16.86
C GLN A 131 -9.79 8.35 -16.75
N PRO A 132 -8.81 8.64 -17.61
CA PRO A 132 -7.45 8.15 -17.41
C PRO A 132 -6.82 8.82 -16.18
N PRO A 133 -5.73 8.23 -15.61
CA PRO A 133 -4.94 8.90 -14.59
C PRO A 133 -4.41 10.25 -15.06
N SER A 134 -4.38 11.23 -14.16
CA SER A 134 -3.89 12.58 -14.46
C SER A 134 -3.12 13.17 -13.28
N ILE A 135 -2.03 13.89 -13.59
CA ILE A 135 -1.21 14.54 -12.57
C ILE A 135 -2.00 15.71 -11.95
N LEU A 136 -2.05 15.74 -10.63
CA LEU A 136 -2.67 16.81 -9.85
C LEU A 136 -1.64 17.83 -9.39
N ALA A 137 -0.54 17.36 -8.83
CA ALA A 137 0.56 18.21 -8.38
C ALA A 137 1.86 17.39 -8.29
N SER A 138 2.98 18.07 -8.36
CA SER A 138 4.29 17.48 -8.06
C SER A 138 5.20 18.51 -7.41
N LYS A 139 6.11 18.04 -6.56
CA LYS A 139 7.17 18.85 -5.99
C LYS A 139 8.46 18.07 -6.03
N LEU A 140 9.33 18.41 -6.97
CA LEU A 140 10.62 17.78 -7.20
C LEU A 140 11.68 18.87 -7.24
N ASP A 141 12.47 18.96 -6.19
CA ASP A 141 13.58 19.89 -6.04
C ASP A 141 14.60 19.37 -5.00
N GLN A 142 15.66 20.14 -4.76
CA GLN A 142 16.70 19.79 -3.78
C GLN A 142 16.23 19.95 -2.32
N GLU A 143 15.13 20.69 -2.10
CA GLU A 143 14.67 21.05 -0.77
C GLU A 143 13.67 20.03 -0.18
N GLN A 144 13.32 18.96 -0.90
CA GLN A 144 12.33 17.98 -0.41
C GLN A 144 12.92 16.99 0.61
N GLY A 145 14.24 16.93 0.75
CA GLY A 145 14.89 16.19 1.83
C GLY A 145 14.99 14.68 1.61
N ASN A 146 14.89 14.25 0.37
CA ASN A 146 15.17 12.89 -0.07
C ASN A 146 14.28 11.82 0.63
N PRO A 147 13.02 11.68 0.22
CA PRO A 147 12.12 10.67 0.77
C PRO A 147 12.70 9.27 0.68
N ALA A 148 12.71 8.54 1.79
CA ALA A 148 13.14 7.15 1.87
C ALA A 148 11.97 6.18 2.01
N HIS A 149 10.85 6.63 2.58
CA HIS A 149 9.63 5.87 2.76
C HIS A 149 8.39 6.70 2.51
N VAL A 150 7.32 6.02 2.07
CA VAL A 150 5.95 6.57 1.98
C VAL A 150 5.04 5.69 2.81
N TYR A 151 4.22 6.30 3.66
CA TYR A 151 3.28 5.62 4.56
C TYR A 151 1.87 6.16 4.35
N ASN A 152 0.87 5.31 4.52
CA ASN A 152 -0.53 5.69 4.55
C ASN A 152 -1.12 5.38 5.93
N TYR A 153 -1.60 6.41 6.62
CA TYR A 153 -2.36 6.29 7.86
C TYR A 153 -3.71 6.97 7.69
N GLN A 154 -4.76 6.16 7.57
CA GLN A 154 -6.16 6.64 7.42
C GLN A 154 -6.35 7.58 6.20
N GLY A 155 -5.63 7.33 5.10
CA GLY A 155 -5.65 8.13 3.90
C GLY A 155 -4.72 9.36 3.92
N ASP A 156 -4.15 9.71 5.06
CA ASP A 156 -3.09 10.71 5.12
C ASP A 156 -1.76 10.07 4.70
N ILE A 157 -1.04 10.72 3.78
CA ILE A 157 0.20 10.22 3.20
C ILE A 157 1.39 10.95 3.83
N PHE A 158 2.35 10.18 4.32
CA PHE A 158 3.57 10.66 4.96
C PHE A 158 4.79 10.24 4.15
N LEU A 159 5.66 11.19 3.80
CA LEU A 159 6.95 10.91 3.18
C LEU A 159 8.06 11.20 4.20
N ALA A 160 8.82 10.17 4.56
CA ALA A 160 9.96 10.30 5.47
C ALA A 160 11.15 10.91 4.73
N ASN A 161 11.57 12.11 5.12
CA ASN A 161 12.59 12.92 4.44
C ASN A 161 13.91 12.88 5.21
N ASP A 162 14.71 11.85 4.97
CA ASP A 162 15.92 11.53 5.76
C ASP A 162 16.93 12.69 5.84
N LYS A 163 17.13 13.43 4.74
CA LYS A 163 18.09 14.52 4.67
C LYS A 163 17.65 15.81 5.37
N LYS A 164 16.34 15.89 5.73
CA LYS A 164 15.80 17.05 6.47
C LYS A 164 15.45 16.73 7.91
N ASN A 165 15.68 15.49 8.37
CA ASN A 165 15.27 15.02 9.69
C ASN A 165 13.81 15.37 9.97
N GLY A 166 12.91 14.86 9.14
CA GLY A 166 11.49 15.15 9.24
C GLY A 166 10.68 14.42 8.18
N PHE A 167 9.42 14.78 8.07
CA PHE A 167 8.53 14.17 7.10
C PHE A 167 7.60 15.21 6.46
N THR A 168 7.14 14.90 5.26
CA THR A 168 6.10 15.66 4.57
C THR A 168 4.77 14.95 4.69
N LEU A 169 3.73 15.67 5.09
CA LEU A 169 2.35 15.19 5.21
C LEU A 169 1.48 15.78 4.10
N LEU A 170 0.78 14.89 3.37
CA LEU A 170 -0.33 15.23 2.48
C LEU A 170 -1.60 14.61 3.10
N THR A 171 -2.53 15.45 3.56
CA THR A 171 -3.74 14.94 4.22
C THR A 171 -4.77 14.44 3.22
N ALA A 172 -5.52 13.39 3.58
CA ALA A 172 -6.64 12.89 2.78
C ALA A 172 -7.64 14.01 2.42
N ALA A 173 -7.88 14.93 3.36
CA ALA A 173 -8.78 16.08 3.14
C ALA A 173 -8.24 17.09 2.12
N ALA A 174 -6.93 17.26 2.01
CA ALA A 174 -6.31 18.10 0.98
C ALA A 174 -6.30 17.38 -0.36
N LEU A 175 -5.89 16.10 -0.36
CA LEU A 175 -5.85 15.26 -1.56
C LEU A 175 -7.23 15.13 -2.21
N SER A 176 -8.29 14.88 -1.45
CA SER A 176 -9.65 14.75 -2.00
C SER A 176 -10.21 16.00 -2.68
N LYS A 177 -9.62 17.17 -2.40
CA LYS A 177 -9.98 18.46 -3.02
C LYS A 177 -9.04 18.87 -4.15
N ALA A 178 -7.96 18.09 -4.37
CA ALA A 178 -6.96 18.44 -5.36
C ALA A 178 -7.54 18.33 -6.79
N ASN A 179 -7.11 19.25 -7.63
CA ASN A 179 -7.49 19.32 -9.04
C ASN A 179 -6.33 19.92 -9.86
N ALA A 180 -6.51 20.06 -11.17
CA ALA A 180 -5.46 20.53 -12.08
C ALA A 180 -4.90 21.94 -11.78
N THR A 181 -5.55 22.73 -10.91
CA THR A 181 -5.07 24.05 -10.49
C THR A 181 -4.45 24.07 -9.10
N THR A 182 -4.41 22.92 -8.43
CA THR A 182 -3.87 22.80 -7.08
C THR A 182 -2.35 22.93 -7.11
N THR A 183 -1.80 23.76 -6.23
CA THR A 183 -0.36 23.92 -6.09
C THR A 183 0.20 22.89 -5.10
N ALA A 184 1.43 22.45 -5.33
CA ALA A 184 2.10 21.50 -4.44
C ALA A 184 2.19 22.00 -2.99
N ASP A 185 2.46 23.28 -2.81
CA ASP A 185 2.58 23.91 -1.48
C ASP A 185 1.25 23.97 -0.71
N SER A 186 0.11 23.90 -1.40
CA SER A 186 -1.20 23.82 -0.75
C SER A 186 -1.57 22.40 -0.28
N LEU A 187 -0.93 21.38 -0.84
CA LEU A 187 -1.17 19.98 -0.51
C LEU A 187 -0.29 19.45 0.62
N ALA A 188 0.96 19.92 0.68
CA ALA A 188 2.00 19.31 1.48
C ALA A 188 2.47 20.22 2.62
N ARG A 189 2.69 19.62 3.79
CA ARG A 189 3.27 20.30 4.95
C ARG A 189 4.44 19.50 5.51
N PHE A 190 5.55 20.18 5.79
CA PHE A 190 6.73 19.59 6.43
C PHE A 190 6.63 19.69 7.96
N TYR A 191 7.05 18.61 8.63
CA TYR A 191 7.20 18.51 10.07
C TYR A 191 8.62 18.01 10.39
N ALA A 192 9.31 18.70 11.31
CA ALA A 192 10.60 18.26 11.80
C ALA A 192 10.47 17.17 12.86
N GLY A 193 11.32 16.18 12.83
CA GLY A 193 11.45 15.09 13.80
C GLY A 193 11.79 13.75 13.14
N GLY A 194 12.50 12.91 13.88
CA GLY A 194 13.19 11.74 13.37
C GLY A 194 14.49 12.07 12.65
N GLY A 195 15.30 11.08 12.35
CA GLY A 195 16.56 11.31 11.64
C GLY A 195 17.36 10.04 11.32
N GLY A 196 18.35 10.23 10.46
CA GLY A 196 19.19 9.17 9.93
C GLY A 196 18.46 8.41 8.81
N HIS A 197 17.61 7.48 9.15
CA HIS A 197 16.67 6.80 8.25
C HIS A 197 15.35 6.67 9.00
N ILE A 198 14.38 7.49 8.60
CA ILE A 198 13.17 7.72 9.39
C ILE A 198 12.13 6.67 9.07
N THR A 199 11.65 5.97 10.10
CA THR A 199 10.37 5.26 10.06
C THR A 199 9.38 5.96 10.96
N LEU A 200 8.10 5.91 10.63
CA LEU A 200 7.10 6.66 11.39
C LEU A 200 5.78 5.93 11.55
N ALA A 201 5.04 6.32 12.59
CA ALA A 201 3.68 5.87 12.85
C ALA A 201 2.81 7.06 13.22
N ALA A 202 1.60 7.12 12.67
CA ALA A 202 0.65 8.20 12.97
C ALA A 202 -0.67 7.65 13.51
N VAL A 203 -1.28 8.39 14.45
CA VAL A 203 -2.53 8.01 15.10
C VAL A 203 -3.53 9.15 15.03
N ASP A 204 -4.76 8.80 14.63
CA ASP A 204 -5.96 9.64 14.65
C ASP A 204 -5.78 11.02 14.00
N ARG A 205 -4.82 11.14 13.08
CA ARG A 205 -4.46 12.42 12.43
C ARG A 205 -4.05 13.51 13.43
N GLN A 206 -3.65 13.13 14.64
CA GLN A 206 -3.32 14.05 15.71
C GLN A 206 -1.86 14.02 16.12
N VAL A 207 -1.23 12.85 16.09
CA VAL A 207 0.14 12.66 16.55
C VAL A 207 0.92 11.71 15.64
N CYS A 208 2.19 12.03 15.39
CA CYS A 208 3.14 11.19 14.68
C CYS A 208 4.33 10.87 15.58
N TYR A 209 4.80 9.63 15.50
CA TYR A 209 5.99 9.12 16.15
C TYR A 209 7.05 8.87 15.07
N ALA A 210 8.12 9.65 15.07
CA ALA A 210 9.19 9.56 14.07
C ALA A 210 10.49 9.09 14.72
N THR A 211 11.07 8.01 14.18
CA THR A 211 12.23 7.33 14.76
C THR A 211 13.57 7.96 14.36
N TRP A 212 14.59 7.76 15.17
CA TRP A 212 15.98 8.00 14.84
C TRP A 212 16.72 6.68 14.59
N MET A 213 17.22 6.49 13.38
CA MET A 213 18.03 5.32 13.03
C MET A 213 19.48 5.55 13.50
N ASP A 214 19.67 5.45 14.79
CA ASP A 214 20.98 5.57 15.44
C ASP A 214 21.19 4.35 16.33
N ARG A 215 22.28 3.61 16.13
CA ARG A 215 22.56 2.39 16.91
C ARG A 215 23.23 2.69 18.23
N ASP A 216 24.26 3.50 18.19
CA ASP A 216 25.24 3.67 19.28
C ASP A 216 25.55 5.14 19.57
N GLY A 217 24.89 6.07 18.86
CA GLY A 217 25.16 7.49 18.98
C GLY A 217 24.23 8.22 19.95
N GLU A 218 24.24 9.52 19.86
CA GLU A 218 23.51 10.45 20.72
C GLU A 218 21.98 10.21 20.67
N ASN A 219 21.45 9.87 19.49
CA ASN A 219 20.02 9.63 19.27
C ASN A 219 19.63 8.15 19.34
N GLN A 220 20.48 7.29 19.92
CA GLN A 220 20.15 5.89 20.14
C GLN A 220 18.81 5.75 20.87
N GLY A 221 17.87 5.00 20.28
CA GLY A 221 16.52 4.74 20.83
C GLY A 221 15.60 5.95 20.86
N ARG A 222 15.97 7.07 20.27
CA ARG A 222 15.14 8.28 20.25
C ARG A 222 13.97 8.13 19.30
N VAL A 223 12.79 8.56 19.76
CA VAL A 223 11.56 8.71 18.97
C VAL A 223 10.98 10.08 19.28
N ASP A 224 10.79 10.89 18.27
CA ASP A 224 10.13 12.19 18.39
C ASP A 224 8.62 12.02 18.27
N VAL A 225 7.88 12.55 19.24
CA VAL A 225 6.40 12.57 19.30
C VAL A 225 5.94 13.96 18.87
N ILE A 226 5.27 14.04 17.72
CA ILE A 226 5.05 15.29 16.99
C ILE A 226 3.55 15.51 16.81
N PRO A 227 2.99 16.64 17.31
CA PRO A 227 1.60 16.98 17.03
C PRO A 227 1.41 17.33 15.56
N LEU A 228 0.32 16.81 14.97
CA LEU A 228 -0.06 17.08 13.59
C LEU A 228 -1.06 18.25 13.47
N ASP A 229 -1.44 18.90 14.58
CA ASP A 229 -2.35 20.04 14.56
C ASP A 229 -1.70 21.23 13.82
N ILE A 230 -2.41 21.69 12.79
CA ILE A 230 -2.02 22.83 11.96
C ILE A 230 -1.96 24.15 12.76
N ASN A 231 -2.76 24.26 13.81
CA ASN A 231 -2.89 25.49 14.61
C ASN A 231 -1.95 25.51 15.83
N SER A 232 -1.35 24.39 16.15
CA SER A 232 -0.42 24.26 17.29
C SER A 232 0.85 23.51 16.87
N PRO A 233 1.62 24.04 15.90
CA PRO A 233 2.85 23.37 15.48
C PRO A 233 3.85 23.35 16.63
N GLY A 234 4.04 22.17 17.24
CA GLY A 234 5.33 21.90 17.77
C GLY A 234 5.61 22.12 19.23
N LYS A 235 4.81 21.54 20.14
CA LYS A 235 5.38 21.15 21.43
C LYS A 235 5.21 19.65 21.65
N GLY A 236 5.83 18.87 20.74
CA GLY A 236 6.05 17.47 20.97
C GLY A 236 7.14 17.24 22.01
N TYR A 237 7.41 16.00 22.30
CA TYR A 237 8.49 15.54 23.16
C TYR A 237 9.22 14.38 22.51
N SER A 238 10.33 13.93 23.11
CA SER A 238 11.05 12.75 22.62
C SER A 238 10.98 11.64 23.67
N LEU A 239 10.78 10.42 23.20
CA LEU A 239 10.95 9.19 23.98
C LEU A 239 12.37 8.68 23.85
N LYS A 240 12.82 7.89 24.82
CA LYS A 240 14.08 7.16 24.79
C LYS A 240 13.77 5.67 25.00
N LEU A 241 13.76 4.89 23.92
CA LEU A 241 13.62 3.43 23.98
C LEU A 241 14.92 2.81 24.50
N PRO A 242 14.85 1.61 25.12
CA PRO A 242 16.03 0.95 25.69
C PRO A 242 17.13 0.64 24.67
N SER A 243 16.72 0.26 23.44
CA SER A 243 17.64 -0.14 22.37
C SER A 243 17.53 0.77 21.15
N GLY A 244 18.64 0.92 20.42
CA GLY A 244 18.74 1.70 19.20
C GLY A 244 18.53 0.88 17.93
N GLY A 245 18.91 1.47 16.79
CA GLY A 245 18.78 0.83 15.47
C GLY A 245 17.33 0.65 15.03
N LEU A 246 16.49 1.63 15.35
CA LEU A 246 15.06 1.65 15.04
C LEU A 246 14.84 1.67 13.53
N HIS A 247 14.34 0.57 12.96
CA HIS A 247 14.11 0.43 11.52
C HIS A 247 12.71 -0.13 11.23
N GLY A 248 11.73 0.42 11.85
CA GLY A 248 10.32 0.09 11.65
C GLY A 248 9.49 0.76 12.73
N ALA A 249 8.36 1.34 12.33
CA ALA A 249 7.34 1.83 13.23
C ALA A 249 5.97 1.61 12.60
N THR A 250 4.96 1.33 13.44
CA THR A 250 3.57 1.28 13.00
C THR A 250 2.62 1.60 14.14
N ALA A 251 1.42 2.05 13.80
CA ALA A 251 0.34 2.32 14.75
C ALA A 251 -0.81 1.33 14.52
N ASN A 252 -1.30 0.73 15.59
CA ASN A 252 -2.49 -0.13 15.54
C ASN A 252 -3.22 -0.11 16.89
N SER A 253 -4.55 0.01 16.84
CA SER A 253 -5.44 -0.06 18.01
C SER A 253 -5.02 0.86 19.17
N GLY A 254 -4.59 2.09 18.87
CA GLY A 254 -4.16 3.08 19.86
C GLY A 254 -2.78 2.82 20.47
N ARG A 255 -1.99 1.93 19.87
CA ARG A 255 -0.61 1.62 20.25
C ARG A 255 0.35 1.90 19.13
N ILE A 256 1.58 2.22 19.52
CA ILE A 256 2.71 2.40 18.60
C ILE A 256 3.69 1.26 18.84
N PHE A 257 4.07 0.59 17.76
CA PHE A 257 5.07 -0.48 17.75
C PHE A 257 6.32 0.00 17.03
N PHE A 258 7.48 -0.32 17.60
CA PHE A 258 8.80 0.03 17.06
C PHE A 258 9.64 -1.24 16.91
N ALA A 259 10.55 -1.23 15.95
CA ALA A 259 11.49 -2.32 15.67
C ALA A 259 12.93 -1.94 16.03
N PRO A 260 13.34 -2.00 17.30
CA PRO A 260 14.73 -1.85 17.71
C PRO A 260 15.59 -3.05 17.30
N SER A 261 16.88 -3.02 17.69
CA SER A 261 17.84 -4.06 17.35
C SER A 261 17.63 -5.40 18.08
N ASP A 262 16.75 -5.47 19.07
CA ASP A 262 16.61 -6.61 20.00
C ASP A 262 15.19 -7.15 20.19
N GLY A 263 14.24 -6.69 19.39
CA GLY A 263 12.86 -7.17 19.47
C GLY A 263 11.85 -6.15 18.97
N ILE A 264 10.74 -6.02 19.70
CA ILE A 264 9.68 -5.05 19.45
C ILE A 264 9.45 -4.27 20.74
N ASP A 265 9.51 -2.95 20.67
CA ASP A 265 9.03 -2.08 21.74
C ASP A 265 7.65 -1.52 21.38
N TRP A 266 6.79 -1.29 22.38
CA TRP A 266 5.54 -0.63 22.15
C TRP A 266 5.12 0.29 23.31
N VAL A 267 4.34 1.31 22.97
CA VAL A 267 3.75 2.28 23.90
C VAL A 267 2.28 2.51 23.58
N GLU A 268 1.50 2.92 24.58
CA GLU A 268 0.16 3.50 24.31
C GLU A 268 0.34 4.86 23.64
N ALA A 269 -0.47 5.15 22.64
CA ALA A 269 -0.41 6.41 21.91
C ALA A 269 -0.86 7.59 22.78
N ASP A 270 -0.06 8.63 22.87
CA ASP A 270 -0.41 9.87 23.57
C ASP A 270 -1.04 10.89 22.61
N VAL A 271 -2.25 10.60 22.15
CA VAL A 271 -2.98 11.43 21.17
C VAL A 271 -3.17 12.88 21.65
N GLY A 272 -3.26 13.09 22.96
CA GLY A 272 -3.46 14.41 23.55
C GLY A 272 -2.18 15.11 24.00
N LEU A 273 -1.00 14.52 23.83
CA LEU A 273 0.30 15.02 24.30
C LEU A 273 0.29 15.38 25.80
N LYS A 274 -0.35 14.53 26.61
CA LYS A 274 -0.54 14.75 28.05
C LYS A 274 0.52 14.07 28.93
N GLN A 275 1.27 13.14 28.34
CA GLN A 275 2.28 12.39 29.08
C GLN A 275 3.59 13.19 29.17
N ARG A 276 4.33 12.94 30.24
CA ARG A 276 5.72 13.36 30.30
C ARG A 276 6.60 12.24 29.73
N PRO A 277 7.71 12.54 29.02
CA PRO A 277 8.58 11.53 28.42
C PRO A 277 8.95 10.39 29.38
N ASP A 278 9.34 10.74 30.61
CA ASP A 278 9.78 9.82 31.67
C ASP A 278 8.63 9.02 32.32
N SER A 279 7.38 9.35 32.03
CA SER A 279 6.21 8.63 32.53
C SER A 279 5.62 7.66 31.51
N VAL A 280 6.07 7.69 30.26
CA VAL A 280 5.62 6.78 29.22
C VAL A 280 6.12 5.37 29.53
N LYS A 281 5.19 4.43 29.69
CA LYS A 281 5.54 3.02 29.88
C LYS A 281 5.96 2.42 28.54
N ILE A 282 7.22 2.03 28.44
CA ILE A 282 7.75 1.27 27.30
C ILE A 282 7.64 -0.21 27.65
N ASN A 283 7.01 -0.99 26.77
CA ASN A 283 6.88 -2.43 26.90
C ASN A 283 7.74 -3.09 25.81
N HIS A 284 8.39 -4.22 26.16
CA HIS A 284 9.29 -4.95 25.25
C HIS A 284 8.79 -6.36 25.00
N LEU A 285 8.88 -6.80 23.74
CA LEU A 285 8.56 -8.17 23.29
C LEU A 285 9.79 -8.74 22.59
N SER A 286 10.41 -9.74 23.23
CA SER A 286 11.55 -10.45 22.63
C SER A 286 11.10 -11.35 21.49
N LEU A 287 11.82 -11.30 20.38
CA LEU A 287 11.64 -12.23 19.26
C LEU A 287 12.48 -13.51 19.42
N GLY A 288 13.31 -13.59 20.48
CA GLY A 288 14.29 -14.65 20.70
C GLY A 288 15.65 -14.30 20.13
N GLN A 289 16.48 -15.33 19.95
CA GLN A 289 17.86 -15.18 19.48
C GLN A 289 18.14 -16.12 18.32
N ASP A 290 19.02 -15.69 17.43
CA ASP A 290 19.66 -16.57 16.45
C ASP A 290 20.54 -17.58 17.17
N THR A 291 20.25 -18.85 17.03
CA THR A 291 20.98 -19.93 17.71
C THR A 291 22.42 -20.08 17.27
N ALA A 292 22.76 -19.64 16.05
CA ALA A 292 24.11 -19.72 15.53
C ALA A 292 25.01 -18.58 16.01
N THR A 293 24.44 -17.39 16.19
CA THR A 293 25.21 -16.18 16.53
C THR A 293 24.95 -15.65 17.93
N GLY A 294 23.91 -16.10 18.62
CA GLY A 294 23.45 -15.60 19.91
C GLY A 294 22.86 -14.18 19.86
N LYS A 295 22.76 -13.56 18.66
CA LYS A 295 22.24 -12.20 18.52
C LYS A 295 20.70 -12.21 18.61
N PRO A 296 20.08 -11.16 19.18
CA PRO A 296 18.65 -11.01 19.17
C PRO A 296 18.08 -11.02 17.75
N LEU A 297 16.92 -11.66 17.58
CA LEU A 297 16.13 -11.54 16.36
C LEU A 297 15.43 -10.19 16.31
N ARG A 298 15.26 -9.65 15.11
CA ARG A 298 14.64 -8.34 14.84
C ARG A 298 13.79 -8.37 13.57
N THR A 299 13.00 -7.34 13.38
CA THR A 299 12.37 -7.03 12.10
C THR A 299 12.79 -5.66 11.59
N GLY A 300 12.43 -5.33 10.37
CA GLY A 300 12.68 -4.01 9.76
C GLY A 300 11.43 -3.28 9.34
N ALA A 301 10.26 -3.94 9.35
CA ALA A 301 9.00 -3.34 8.90
C ALA A 301 7.79 -4.10 9.43
N PHE A 302 6.64 -3.45 9.39
CA PHE A 302 5.36 -3.98 9.85
C PHE A 302 4.28 -3.82 8.80
N THR A 303 3.25 -4.68 8.88
CA THR A 303 1.98 -4.52 8.18
C THR A 303 0.84 -4.64 9.19
N ASN A 304 -0.17 -3.80 9.03
CA ASN A 304 -1.39 -3.88 9.83
C ASN A 304 -2.47 -4.65 9.08
N HIS A 305 -3.18 -5.54 9.78
CA HIS A 305 -4.38 -6.20 9.25
C HIS A 305 -5.45 -6.33 10.34
N GLY A 306 -6.49 -5.51 10.24
CA GLY A 306 -7.44 -5.36 11.33
C GLY A 306 -6.75 -4.86 12.61
N SER A 307 -6.94 -5.58 13.73
CA SER A 307 -6.26 -5.30 15.00
C SER A 307 -4.88 -5.96 15.13
N HIS A 308 -4.40 -6.63 14.11
CA HIS A 308 -3.14 -7.36 14.18
C HIS A 308 -2.00 -6.58 13.51
N VAL A 309 -0.82 -6.69 14.10
CA VAL A 309 0.46 -6.23 13.54
C VAL A 309 1.24 -7.46 13.10
N LEU A 310 1.60 -7.52 11.82
CA LEU A 310 2.30 -8.63 11.21
C LEU A 310 3.69 -8.20 10.73
N PHE A 311 4.66 -9.08 10.86
CA PHE A 311 6.01 -8.88 10.37
C PHE A 311 6.73 -10.22 10.22
N THR A 312 7.86 -10.22 9.53
CA THR A 312 8.72 -11.40 9.40
C THR A 312 10.00 -11.22 10.21
N THR A 313 10.52 -12.31 10.73
CA THR A 313 11.86 -12.39 11.31
C THR A 313 12.49 -13.72 10.95
N GLY A 314 13.81 -13.81 11.08
CA GLY A 314 14.49 -15.08 10.83
C GLY A 314 15.98 -14.93 10.65
N THR A 315 16.61 -16.06 10.39
CA THR A 315 18.02 -16.23 10.06
C THR A 315 18.12 -17.00 8.75
N LYS A 316 19.33 -17.35 8.33
CA LYS A 316 19.50 -18.26 7.18
C LYS A 316 18.85 -19.65 7.38
N ASP A 317 18.69 -20.07 8.65
CA ASP A 317 18.21 -21.41 9.03
C ASP A 317 16.81 -21.35 9.70
N SER A 318 16.17 -20.17 9.74
CA SER A 318 14.84 -19.99 10.31
C SER A 318 14.08 -18.87 9.63
N ALA A 319 12.80 -19.10 9.39
CA ALA A 319 11.89 -18.12 8.83
C ALA A 319 10.58 -18.14 9.63
N THR A 320 10.13 -16.98 10.06
CA THR A 320 8.97 -16.89 10.95
C THR A 320 8.11 -15.70 10.56
N LEU A 321 6.82 -15.94 10.36
CA LEU A 321 5.80 -14.90 10.39
C LEU A 321 5.42 -14.65 11.85
N CYS A 322 5.52 -13.43 12.30
CA CYS A 322 5.15 -12.99 13.63
C CYS A 322 3.86 -12.16 13.58
N ILE A 323 2.97 -12.40 14.53
CA ILE A 323 1.65 -11.76 14.61
C ILE A 323 1.41 -11.30 16.03
N ILE A 324 1.03 -10.04 16.21
CA ILE A 324 0.66 -9.44 17.50
C ILE A 324 -0.79 -8.95 17.40
N ASP A 325 -1.67 -9.37 18.33
CA ASP A 325 -2.96 -8.72 18.50
C ASP A 325 -2.76 -7.42 19.30
N ALA A 326 -2.87 -6.29 18.62
CA ALA A 326 -2.69 -4.98 19.22
C ALA A 326 -3.83 -4.56 20.17
N LYS A 327 -4.95 -5.27 20.19
CA LYS A 327 -6.06 -5.04 21.17
C LYS A 327 -5.89 -5.83 22.46
N SER A 328 -5.05 -6.86 22.47
CA SER A 328 -4.81 -7.64 23.69
C SER A 328 -4.33 -6.74 24.83
N SER A 329 -4.83 -6.94 26.04
CA SER A 329 -4.34 -6.24 27.24
C SER A 329 -2.85 -6.55 27.49
N GLU A 330 -2.43 -7.76 27.14
CA GLU A 330 -1.04 -8.24 27.21
C GLU A 330 -0.62 -8.78 25.84
N PRO A 331 -0.15 -7.92 24.93
CA PRO A 331 0.32 -8.36 23.63
C PRO A 331 1.43 -9.37 23.72
N VAL A 332 1.31 -10.43 22.94
CA VAL A 332 2.33 -11.48 22.78
C VAL A 332 2.62 -11.69 21.30
N VAL A 333 3.80 -12.19 20.98
CA VAL A 333 4.17 -12.53 19.61
C VAL A 333 3.80 -13.99 19.32
N ASN A 334 2.77 -14.20 18.52
CA ASN A 334 2.47 -15.50 17.92
C ASN A 334 3.42 -15.73 16.75
N LYS A 335 4.05 -16.91 16.71
CA LYS A 335 5.08 -17.27 15.75
C LYS A 335 4.63 -18.43 14.87
N ILE A 336 4.56 -18.20 13.59
CA ILE A 336 4.20 -19.18 12.57
C ILE A 336 5.44 -19.52 11.76
N SER A 337 5.86 -20.77 11.79
CA SER A 337 7.01 -21.22 11.01
C SER A 337 6.73 -21.12 9.51
N MET A 338 7.63 -20.48 8.79
CA MET A 338 7.61 -20.35 7.34
C MET A 338 8.55 -21.40 6.72
N PRO A 339 8.31 -21.82 5.47
CA PRO A 339 9.24 -22.67 4.75
C PRO A 339 10.64 -22.02 4.70
N ILE A 340 11.67 -22.80 4.98
CA ILE A 340 13.06 -22.34 4.84
C ILE A 340 13.50 -22.64 3.42
N GLU A 341 14.01 -21.62 2.73
CA GLU A 341 14.60 -21.75 1.40
C GLU A 341 15.97 -21.10 1.42
N GLU A 342 16.98 -21.85 0.99
CA GLU A 342 18.36 -21.39 1.05
C GLU A 342 18.55 -20.08 0.25
N GLY A 343 19.11 -19.08 0.93
CA GLY A 343 19.41 -17.77 0.36
C GLY A 343 18.21 -16.85 0.16
N LEU A 344 17.00 -17.21 0.59
CA LEU A 344 15.84 -16.32 0.56
C LEU A 344 15.75 -15.50 1.86
N ALA A 345 15.34 -14.24 1.70
CA ALA A 345 14.90 -13.36 2.77
C ALA A 345 13.39 -13.09 2.61
N TRP A 346 12.64 -13.29 3.69
CA TRP A 346 11.20 -13.08 3.68
C TRP A 346 10.88 -11.59 3.80
N THR A 347 10.02 -11.12 2.90
CA THR A 347 9.57 -9.73 2.88
C THR A 347 8.52 -9.46 3.95
N THR A 348 8.20 -8.18 4.15
CA THR A 348 7.06 -7.79 4.96
C THR A 348 5.77 -8.35 4.34
N PRO A 349 4.84 -8.91 5.14
CA PRO A 349 3.59 -9.45 4.63
C PRO A 349 2.73 -8.37 3.98
N ALA A 350 2.06 -8.69 2.87
CA ALA A 350 0.94 -7.91 2.36
C ALA A 350 -0.36 -8.67 2.67
N CYS A 351 -1.33 -8.02 3.30
CA CYS A 351 -2.50 -8.70 3.84
C CYS A 351 -3.78 -8.29 3.12
N VAL A 352 -4.72 -9.24 3.01
CA VAL A 352 -6.04 -9.01 2.41
C VAL A 352 -7.13 -9.76 3.13
N ARG A 353 -8.30 -9.12 3.27
CA ARG A 353 -9.56 -9.78 3.53
C ARG A 353 -10.30 -9.98 2.22
N THR A 354 -10.60 -11.23 1.89
CA THR A 354 -11.26 -11.58 0.63
C THR A 354 -12.75 -11.22 0.66
N ALA A 355 -13.37 -11.19 -0.52
CA ALA A 355 -14.82 -11.02 -0.66
C ALA A 355 -15.64 -12.09 0.11
N THR A 356 -15.06 -13.25 0.39
CA THR A 356 -15.66 -14.34 1.16
C THR A 356 -15.34 -14.30 2.65
N GLY A 357 -14.63 -13.26 3.11
CA GLY A 357 -14.23 -13.06 4.51
C GLY A 357 -12.96 -13.79 4.93
N LYS A 358 -12.35 -14.61 4.06
CA LYS A 358 -11.04 -15.22 4.31
C LYS A 358 -9.96 -14.15 4.45
N GLN A 359 -8.96 -14.43 5.27
CA GLN A 359 -7.88 -13.49 5.55
C GLN A 359 -6.54 -14.12 5.19
N TYR A 360 -5.79 -13.47 4.31
CA TYR A 360 -4.53 -13.99 3.81
C TYR A 360 -3.39 -12.99 3.99
N ALA A 361 -2.19 -13.52 4.24
CA ALA A 361 -0.93 -12.80 4.10
C ALA A 361 -0.13 -13.39 2.93
N PHE A 362 0.36 -12.50 2.06
CA PHE A 362 1.23 -12.80 0.94
C PHE A 362 2.64 -12.38 1.30
N ILE A 363 3.59 -13.31 1.27
CA ILE A 363 4.96 -13.09 1.74
C ILE A 363 5.92 -13.62 0.69
N PHE A 364 6.70 -12.73 0.09
CA PHE A 364 7.72 -13.14 -0.86
C PHE A 364 8.99 -13.60 -0.14
N GLY A 365 9.63 -14.62 -0.71
CA GLY A 365 10.99 -14.99 -0.41
C GLY A 365 11.88 -14.48 -1.53
N ASP A 366 12.59 -13.39 -1.25
CA ASP A 366 13.44 -12.70 -2.23
C ASP A 366 14.91 -13.05 -2.04
N ARG A 367 15.66 -13.10 -3.14
CA ARG A 367 17.12 -13.16 -3.15
C ARG A 367 17.69 -11.79 -3.49
N ARG A 368 18.83 -11.47 -2.90
CA ARG A 368 19.45 -10.16 -3.08
C ARG A 368 20.32 -10.04 -4.34
N ASP A 369 20.76 -11.16 -4.91
CA ASP A 369 21.86 -11.20 -5.87
C ASP A 369 21.74 -12.31 -6.92
N SER A 370 20.55 -12.86 -7.17
CA SER A 370 20.42 -14.10 -7.92
C SER A 370 19.39 -14.03 -9.03
N GLU A 371 19.67 -14.69 -10.16
CA GLU A 371 18.70 -14.97 -11.20
C GLU A 371 17.88 -16.26 -10.93
N VAL A 372 18.04 -16.84 -9.75
CA VAL A 372 17.27 -18.01 -9.34
C VAL A 372 15.84 -17.60 -9.01
N ALA A 373 14.90 -18.46 -9.36
CA ALA A 373 13.49 -18.25 -9.06
C ALA A 373 13.24 -17.99 -7.59
N GLU A 374 12.44 -16.99 -7.30
CA GLU A 374 11.97 -16.60 -5.99
C GLU A 374 10.59 -17.18 -5.73
N SER A 375 10.10 -17.08 -4.52
CA SER A 375 8.86 -17.73 -4.11
C SER A 375 7.88 -16.76 -3.44
N LEU A 376 6.60 -17.11 -3.51
CA LEU A 376 5.53 -16.47 -2.77
C LEU A 376 4.85 -17.50 -1.90
N SER A 377 4.81 -17.26 -0.59
CA SER A 377 3.99 -18.00 0.35
C SER A 377 2.69 -17.25 0.64
N ILE A 378 1.56 -17.95 0.57
CA ILE A 378 0.25 -17.43 0.95
C ILE A 378 -0.15 -18.13 2.25
N VAL A 379 -0.33 -17.36 3.31
CA VAL A 379 -0.71 -17.82 4.64
C VAL A 379 -2.19 -17.54 4.86
N ASP A 380 -2.98 -18.57 5.19
CA ASP A 380 -4.33 -18.40 5.72
C ASP A 380 -4.17 -17.96 7.19
N LEU A 381 -4.55 -16.72 7.48
CA LEU A 381 -4.36 -16.11 8.80
C LEU A 381 -5.39 -16.59 9.83
N ASP A 382 -6.58 -17.00 9.37
CA ASP A 382 -7.72 -17.35 10.20
C ASP A 382 -8.45 -18.57 9.61
N PRO A 383 -7.83 -19.76 9.65
CA PRO A 383 -8.38 -20.95 9.01
C PRO A 383 -9.73 -21.40 9.57
N ASN A 384 -9.97 -21.18 10.86
CA ASN A 384 -11.17 -21.58 11.58
C ASN A 384 -12.23 -20.46 11.66
N ALA A 385 -11.90 -19.24 11.19
CA ALA A 385 -12.75 -18.04 11.15
C ALA A 385 -13.22 -17.56 12.54
N ASP A 386 -12.38 -17.69 13.56
CA ASP A 386 -12.66 -17.21 14.93
C ASP A 386 -12.07 -15.83 15.23
N GLY A 387 -11.34 -15.24 14.28
CA GLY A 387 -10.68 -13.94 14.40
C GLY A 387 -9.35 -13.97 15.15
N ASN A 388 -8.89 -15.16 15.57
CA ASN A 388 -7.63 -15.36 16.25
C ASN A 388 -6.61 -15.96 15.27
N PHE A 389 -5.52 -15.25 15.02
CA PHE A 389 -4.51 -15.67 14.05
C PHE A 389 -3.43 -16.60 14.64
N SER A 390 -3.65 -17.17 15.81
CA SER A 390 -2.68 -18.10 16.42
C SER A 390 -2.58 -19.45 15.69
N ASP A 391 -3.59 -19.82 14.91
CA ASP A 391 -3.65 -21.05 14.11
C ASP A 391 -3.33 -20.80 12.61
N ALA A 392 -2.82 -19.62 12.28
CA ALA A 392 -2.41 -19.27 10.93
C ALA A 392 -1.45 -20.31 10.35
N LYS A 393 -1.61 -20.61 9.07
CA LYS A 393 -0.81 -21.65 8.39
C LYS A 393 -0.54 -21.31 6.93
N VAL A 394 0.59 -21.77 6.43
CA VAL A 394 0.91 -21.67 5.00
C VAL A 394 -0.11 -22.52 4.21
N SER A 395 -0.86 -21.87 3.35
CA SER A 395 -1.94 -22.45 2.55
C SER A 395 -1.48 -22.80 1.15
N LYS A 396 -0.59 -21.98 0.58
CA LYS A 396 -0.09 -22.15 -0.76
C LYS A 396 1.31 -21.58 -0.92
N LYS A 397 2.08 -22.17 -1.82
CA LYS A 397 3.37 -21.66 -2.30
C LYS A 397 3.37 -21.60 -3.82
N LEU A 398 3.87 -20.49 -4.38
CA LEU A 398 4.01 -20.26 -5.81
C LEU A 398 5.45 -19.86 -6.14
N GLY A 399 6.00 -20.39 -7.23
CA GLY A 399 7.22 -19.85 -7.84
C GLY A 399 6.88 -18.60 -8.65
N VAL A 400 7.57 -17.49 -8.40
CA VAL A 400 7.32 -16.19 -9.08
C VAL A 400 8.42 -15.81 -10.07
N GLY A 401 9.49 -16.60 -10.16
CA GLY A 401 10.64 -16.27 -11.00
C GLY A 401 11.63 -15.35 -10.29
N PRO A 402 12.78 -15.05 -10.91
CA PRO A 402 13.77 -14.14 -10.32
C PRO A 402 13.37 -12.69 -10.53
N SER A 403 13.60 -11.83 -9.54
CA SER A 403 13.39 -10.38 -9.67
C SER A 403 14.43 -9.72 -10.58
N LYS A 404 15.63 -10.28 -10.66
CA LYS A 404 16.81 -9.72 -11.35
C LYS A 404 17.24 -8.34 -10.85
N ILE A 405 16.77 -7.96 -9.66
CA ILE A 405 17.15 -6.72 -9.02
C ILE A 405 18.15 -7.05 -7.90
N VAL A 406 19.23 -6.28 -7.84
CA VAL A 406 20.27 -6.42 -6.81
C VAL A 406 20.03 -5.43 -5.70
N GLY A 407 20.24 -5.84 -4.45
CA GLY A 407 20.16 -4.93 -3.29
C GLY A 407 19.19 -5.39 -2.21
N HIS A 408 18.43 -4.48 -1.64
CA HIS A 408 17.42 -4.80 -0.63
C HIS A 408 16.33 -5.70 -1.20
N GLY A 409 15.82 -6.65 -0.41
CA GLY A 409 14.65 -7.46 -0.77
C GLY A 409 13.37 -6.63 -0.93
N GLY A 410 12.29 -7.26 -1.36
CA GLY A 410 11.02 -6.58 -1.63
C GLY A 410 10.91 -6.07 -3.07
N HIS A 411 11.46 -6.84 -3.99
CA HIS A 411 11.43 -6.51 -5.42
C HIS A 411 10.12 -6.92 -6.09
N HIS A 412 9.54 -8.04 -5.68
CA HIS A 412 8.18 -8.40 -6.03
C HIS A 412 7.19 -7.59 -5.20
N GLU A 413 6.07 -7.26 -5.80
CA GLU A 413 4.99 -6.54 -5.11
C GLU A 413 3.68 -7.28 -5.33
N VAL A 414 2.77 -7.19 -4.36
CA VAL A 414 1.38 -7.62 -4.50
C VAL A 414 0.45 -6.50 -4.05
N ALA A 415 -0.57 -6.23 -4.85
CA ALA A 415 -1.65 -5.33 -4.51
C ALA A 415 -3.01 -6.01 -4.76
N PHE A 416 -4.03 -5.55 -4.05
CA PHE A 416 -5.33 -6.22 -4.02
C PHE A 416 -6.43 -5.31 -4.55
N SER A 417 -7.41 -5.90 -5.25
CA SER A 417 -8.64 -5.18 -5.59
C SER A 417 -9.44 -4.83 -4.33
N ALA A 418 -10.11 -3.69 -4.33
CA ALA A 418 -10.92 -3.23 -3.20
C ALA A 418 -12.01 -4.24 -2.80
N SER A 419 -12.56 -4.99 -3.77
CA SER A 419 -13.53 -6.07 -3.51
C SER A 419 -12.95 -7.30 -2.82
N GLY A 420 -11.63 -7.43 -2.68
CA GLY A 420 -11.00 -8.64 -2.15
C GLY A 420 -11.21 -9.89 -3.04
N ARG A 421 -11.35 -9.71 -4.36
CA ARG A 421 -11.49 -10.81 -5.32
C ARG A 421 -10.21 -11.17 -6.03
N TRP A 422 -9.30 -10.20 -6.20
CA TRP A 422 -8.11 -10.33 -6.99
C TRP A 422 -6.88 -9.83 -6.24
N ALA A 423 -5.78 -10.56 -6.40
CA ALA A 423 -4.43 -10.11 -6.10
C ALA A 423 -3.66 -9.96 -7.42
N PHE A 424 -2.86 -8.91 -7.52
CA PHE A 424 -2.00 -8.66 -8.67
C PHE A 424 -0.55 -8.66 -8.20
N ILE A 425 0.31 -9.42 -8.90
CA ILE A 425 1.72 -9.56 -8.56
C ILE A 425 2.57 -8.94 -9.66
N ALA A 426 3.41 -7.99 -9.31
CA ALA A 426 4.47 -7.48 -10.18
C ALA A 426 5.67 -8.42 -10.14
N ASN A 427 6.10 -8.87 -11.32
CA ASN A 427 7.29 -9.70 -11.50
C ASN A 427 8.32 -8.92 -12.33
N PRO A 428 9.26 -8.22 -11.69
CA PRO A 428 10.16 -7.31 -12.39
C PRO A 428 11.11 -8.02 -13.37
N GLY A 429 11.59 -9.21 -13.03
CA GLY A 429 12.60 -9.91 -13.81
C GLY A 429 12.12 -10.44 -15.13
N ASP A 430 10.84 -10.73 -15.29
CA ASP A 430 10.26 -11.15 -16.56
C ASP A 430 9.30 -10.11 -17.18
N GLY A 431 9.10 -8.98 -16.51
CA GLY A 431 8.25 -7.89 -16.98
C GLY A 431 6.79 -8.29 -17.13
N THR A 432 6.25 -9.05 -16.15
CA THR A 432 4.85 -9.48 -16.13
C THR A 432 4.11 -8.98 -14.90
N ILE A 433 2.79 -8.85 -15.05
CA ILE A 433 1.86 -8.75 -13.92
C ILE A 433 0.96 -9.97 -13.97
N TRP A 434 0.89 -10.70 -12.85
CA TRP A 434 0.02 -11.85 -12.69
C TRP A 434 -1.25 -11.45 -11.97
N ALA A 435 -2.38 -12.02 -12.35
CA ALA A 435 -3.62 -11.93 -11.61
C ALA A 435 -3.89 -13.27 -10.91
N ILE A 436 -4.18 -13.22 -9.61
CA ILE A 436 -4.54 -14.37 -8.80
C ILE A 436 -5.97 -14.20 -8.32
N SER A 437 -6.79 -15.23 -8.51
CA SER A 437 -8.12 -15.29 -7.90
C SER A 437 -8.01 -15.57 -6.41
N LEU A 438 -8.49 -14.65 -5.55
CA LEU A 438 -8.45 -14.83 -4.09
C LEU A 438 -9.44 -15.87 -3.57
N SER A 439 -10.40 -16.31 -4.38
CA SER A 439 -11.31 -17.39 -4.00
C SER A 439 -10.68 -18.79 -4.12
N SER A 440 -9.76 -19.00 -5.08
CA SER A 440 -9.11 -20.28 -5.34
C SER A 440 -7.61 -20.26 -5.04
N LEU A 441 -7.01 -19.08 -4.92
CA LEU A 441 -5.57 -18.84 -4.85
C LEU A 441 -4.82 -19.33 -6.11
N GLU A 442 -5.53 -19.49 -7.25
CA GLU A 442 -4.93 -19.89 -8.52
C GLU A 442 -4.60 -18.67 -9.39
N VAL A 443 -3.55 -18.80 -10.17
CA VAL A 443 -3.17 -17.79 -11.17
C VAL A 443 -4.18 -17.84 -12.30
N ASP A 444 -4.93 -16.76 -12.49
CA ASP A 444 -5.92 -16.58 -13.56
C ASP A 444 -5.23 -16.19 -14.89
N SER A 445 -4.27 -15.27 -14.80
CA SER A 445 -3.56 -14.80 -15.98
C SER A 445 -2.15 -14.29 -15.64
N LYS A 446 -1.27 -14.30 -16.65
CA LYS A 446 0.08 -13.75 -16.61
C LYS A 446 0.26 -12.83 -17.81
N THR A 447 0.15 -11.54 -17.57
CA THR A 447 0.20 -10.57 -18.67
C THR A 447 1.61 -9.98 -18.80
N LYS A 448 2.19 -10.03 -20.00
CA LYS A 448 3.44 -9.34 -20.32
C LYS A 448 3.16 -7.84 -20.42
N VAL A 449 3.72 -7.06 -19.50
CA VAL A 449 3.58 -5.60 -19.49
C VAL A 449 4.85 -4.88 -19.94
N GLY A 450 5.95 -5.63 -20.08
CA GLY A 450 7.28 -5.11 -20.44
C GLY A 450 7.92 -4.30 -19.32
N GLY A 451 9.13 -3.84 -19.56
CA GLY A 451 9.91 -3.09 -18.57
C GLY A 451 10.21 -3.89 -17.31
N THR A 452 10.35 -3.18 -16.20
CA THR A 452 10.61 -3.72 -14.87
C THR A 452 9.49 -3.25 -13.91
N PRO A 453 8.29 -3.88 -13.96
CA PRO A 453 7.20 -3.52 -13.06
C PRO A 453 7.61 -3.81 -11.62
N SER A 454 7.48 -2.82 -10.75
CA SER A 454 7.85 -2.92 -9.34
C SER A 454 6.67 -2.58 -8.44
N ARG A 455 6.71 -1.48 -7.70
CA ARG A 455 5.61 -1.07 -6.81
C ARG A 455 4.32 -0.82 -7.58
N MET A 456 3.18 -1.21 -7.02
CA MET A 456 1.88 -0.95 -7.63
C MET A 456 0.79 -0.68 -6.60
N VAL A 457 -0.23 0.05 -7.04
CA VAL A 457 -1.51 0.18 -6.33
C VAL A 457 -2.63 -0.28 -7.24
N VAL A 458 -3.70 -0.79 -6.64
CA VAL A 458 -4.93 -1.19 -7.32
C VAL A 458 -6.07 -0.34 -6.79
N VAL A 459 -6.74 0.38 -7.68
CA VAL A 459 -7.86 1.25 -7.34
C VAL A 459 -9.15 0.64 -7.88
N GLY A 460 -10.15 0.53 -6.99
CA GLY A 460 -11.42 -0.10 -7.31
C GLY A 460 -11.38 -1.63 -7.35
N GLY A 461 -12.46 -2.24 -7.84
CA GLY A 461 -12.53 -3.69 -8.06
C GLY A 461 -13.65 -4.43 -7.38
#